data_7f0ded0500b0ec2025d70d76b456187e
#
_entry.id   7f0ded0500b0ec2025d70d76b456187e
#
_cell.length_a   1.000
_cell.length_b   1.000
_cell.length_c   1.000
_cell.angle_alpha   90.00
_cell.angle_beta   90.00
_cell.angle_gamma   90.00
#
_symmetry.space_group_name_H-M   'P 1'
#
loop_
_entity.id
_entity.type
_entity.pdbx_description
1 polymer ?
#
loop_
_entity_poly.entity_id
_entity_poly.type
_entity_poly.pdbx_seq_one_letter_code
_entity_poly.pdbx_strand_id
1 'polypeptide(L)'
;MLLDVDPDTYAMKSHLVPDRLGVKAYLELPFNTPWRTLIISDDARDILSSQLVLNLNEPCAIEDTSWIKPMKFIGVWWEMFTGNQKTWAYSDDTLAKPGVTDYTQLKPNGRHPANTENVKRYIDFAAKHGIDGVLVEGWNEGWEDWAGYRKNRQFLFDKPYPDFDLPALRDYAKEKGVKLIMHHETAANAADYDLQLDRAFQFMKDNNYDAVKTGYVGAIIPRSEHHTSQWMIDHARNVIERAADYEIMVDSHEAPRPTGLCRTYPNWLAQESARGGEFESFGGNPPSHTCILPFTRLKGGPMDYTPGLFETRLSYYNEGKDSQAGTTLARQLALYLTMPSPMQMACDLPENYERFPDAFQFIKDVPVDWADSKYLEAEPNQYITVARLDKNSDDWYVGAITDGNSRVAEIDLSFLPKGKKYKATIYSDAPDAHWKDNPQAYQIKTVEVKPGKKLKQYLAPGGGAAIRIQSVDAK
;
A
#
# COMPACT_ATOMS: atom_id res chain seq x y z
N MET A 1 -17.46 -8.80 -4.58
CA MET A 1 -18.85 -8.69 -5.11
C MET A 1 -18.76 -8.02 -6.49
N LEU A 2 -19.19 -8.70 -7.56
CA LEU A 2 -19.30 -8.10 -8.90
C LEU A 2 -20.64 -7.36 -8.97
N LEU A 3 -20.67 -6.25 -9.68
CA LEU A 3 -21.88 -5.49 -9.94
C LEU A 3 -22.08 -5.46 -11.46
N ASP A 4 -23.19 -6.04 -11.91
CA ASP A 4 -23.65 -5.86 -13.29
C ASP A 4 -24.55 -4.63 -13.35
N VAL A 5 -24.36 -3.83 -14.36
CA VAL A 5 -25.19 -2.65 -14.65
C VAL A 5 -25.78 -2.81 -16.04
N ASP A 6 -27.10 -2.76 -16.13
CA ASP A 6 -27.80 -2.67 -17.40
C ASP A 6 -27.67 -1.24 -17.92
N PRO A 7 -27.04 -1.02 -19.07
CA PRO A 7 -26.77 0.35 -19.57
C PRO A 7 -28.03 1.09 -20.02
N ASP A 8 -29.11 0.38 -20.33
CA ASP A 8 -30.37 0.99 -20.84
C ASP A 8 -31.32 1.36 -19.69
N THR A 9 -31.39 0.51 -18.68
CA THR A 9 -32.33 0.68 -17.55
C THR A 9 -31.65 1.17 -16.27
N TYR A 10 -30.30 1.18 -16.22
CA TYR A 10 -29.49 1.41 -15.04
C TYR A 10 -29.77 0.45 -13.87
N ALA A 11 -30.41 -0.68 -14.17
CA ALA A 11 -30.62 -1.71 -13.17
C ALA A 11 -29.28 -2.33 -12.72
N MET A 12 -29.06 -2.37 -11.43
CA MET A 12 -27.83 -2.86 -10.81
C MET A 12 -28.06 -4.20 -10.13
N LYS A 13 -27.21 -5.19 -10.44
CA LYS A 13 -27.26 -6.53 -9.86
C LYS A 13 -25.97 -6.86 -9.13
N SER A 14 -26.07 -7.10 -7.83
CA SER A 14 -24.96 -7.59 -7.03
C SER A 14 -24.80 -9.10 -7.18
N HIS A 15 -23.58 -9.55 -7.43
CA HIS A 15 -23.22 -10.97 -7.40
C HIS A 15 -22.61 -11.32 -6.04
N LEU A 16 -23.30 -12.15 -5.28
CA LEU A 16 -22.75 -12.76 -4.08
C LEU A 16 -22.00 -14.04 -4.47
N VAL A 17 -20.84 -14.26 -3.87
CA VAL A 17 -20.04 -15.45 -4.11
C VAL A 17 -20.64 -16.61 -3.31
N PRO A 18 -21.05 -17.72 -3.96
CA PRO A 18 -21.59 -18.88 -3.24
C PRO A 18 -20.45 -19.70 -2.62
N ASP A 19 -20.78 -20.42 -1.57
CA ASP A 19 -19.97 -21.52 -1.06
C ASP A 19 -20.11 -22.79 -1.96
N ARG A 20 -19.51 -23.90 -1.53
CA ARG A 20 -19.56 -25.19 -2.26
C ARG A 20 -20.97 -25.78 -2.39
N LEU A 21 -21.91 -25.36 -1.54
CA LEU A 21 -23.30 -25.81 -1.56
C LEU A 21 -24.20 -24.89 -2.37
N GLY A 22 -23.65 -23.81 -2.93
CA GLY A 22 -24.37 -22.77 -3.65
C GLY A 22 -25.04 -21.75 -2.73
N VAL A 23 -24.82 -21.83 -1.42
CA VAL A 23 -25.33 -20.87 -0.43
C VAL A 23 -24.51 -19.59 -0.52
N LYS A 24 -25.19 -18.44 -0.60
CA LYS A 24 -24.56 -17.13 -0.77
C LYS A 24 -24.43 -16.34 0.52
N ALA A 25 -25.22 -16.68 1.54
CA ALA A 25 -25.13 -16.11 2.87
C ALA A 25 -25.83 -17.02 3.89
N TYR A 26 -25.26 -17.12 5.09
CA TYR A 26 -25.85 -17.73 6.27
C TYR A 26 -26.29 -16.59 7.19
N LEU A 27 -27.54 -16.63 7.63
CA LEU A 27 -28.14 -15.56 8.40
C LEU A 27 -28.72 -16.11 9.70
N GLU A 28 -28.44 -15.40 10.80
CA GLU A 28 -29.07 -15.66 12.11
C GLU A 28 -30.03 -14.50 12.41
N LEU A 29 -31.21 -14.83 12.92
CA LEU A 29 -32.23 -13.84 13.26
C LEU A 29 -32.08 -13.35 14.72
N PRO A 30 -32.28 -12.06 14.99
CA PRO A 30 -32.60 -10.96 14.04
C PRO A 30 -31.43 -10.56 13.15
N PHE A 31 -31.67 -10.24 11.88
CA PHE A 31 -30.65 -9.90 10.89
C PHE A 31 -30.98 -8.60 10.15
N ASN A 32 -29.97 -7.76 9.93
CA ASN A 32 -30.06 -6.59 9.04
C ASN A 32 -29.20 -6.80 7.79
N THR A 33 -29.73 -6.49 6.62
CA THR A 33 -28.94 -6.54 5.40
C THR A 33 -27.89 -5.42 5.39
N PRO A 34 -26.71 -5.66 4.80
CA PRO A 34 -25.73 -4.59 4.61
C PRO A 34 -26.31 -3.43 3.80
N TRP A 35 -25.82 -2.21 4.06
CA TRP A 35 -26.11 -1.05 3.27
C TRP A 35 -25.72 -1.25 1.80
N ARG A 36 -26.55 -0.71 0.91
CA ARG A 36 -26.23 -0.56 -0.52
C ARG A 36 -26.22 0.92 -0.81
N THR A 37 -25.08 1.42 -1.31
CA THR A 37 -24.87 2.83 -1.52
C THR A 37 -24.69 3.13 -2.99
N LEU A 38 -25.19 4.29 -3.41
CA LEU A 38 -24.98 4.85 -4.73
C LEU A 38 -24.58 6.32 -4.55
N ILE A 39 -23.45 6.72 -5.12
CA ILE A 39 -22.99 8.10 -5.14
C ILE A 39 -23.22 8.64 -6.54
N ILE A 40 -24.04 9.69 -6.64
CA ILE A 40 -24.39 10.35 -7.89
C ILE A 40 -24.04 11.83 -7.74
N SER A 41 -23.28 12.37 -8.67
CA SER A 41 -22.94 13.81 -8.73
C SER A 41 -22.65 14.21 -10.18
N ASP A 42 -22.88 15.48 -10.49
CA ASP A 42 -22.49 16.11 -11.75
C ASP A 42 -21.01 16.56 -11.74
N ASP A 43 -20.34 16.46 -10.59
CA ASP A 43 -18.91 16.78 -10.41
C ASP A 43 -18.14 15.57 -9.88
N ALA A 44 -17.19 15.07 -10.65
CA ALA A 44 -16.37 13.91 -10.27
C ALA A 44 -15.60 14.11 -8.94
N ARG A 45 -15.31 15.37 -8.56
CA ARG A 45 -14.64 15.71 -7.29
C ARG A 45 -15.48 15.34 -6.08
N ASP A 46 -16.82 15.43 -6.18
CA ASP A 46 -17.73 15.06 -5.10
C ASP A 46 -17.69 13.56 -4.83
N ILE A 47 -17.51 12.73 -5.87
CA ILE A 47 -17.32 11.28 -5.69
C ILE A 47 -16.06 11.04 -4.87
N LEU A 48 -14.95 11.72 -5.19
CA LEU A 48 -13.68 11.58 -4.47
C LEU A 48 -13.79 12.03 -3.01
N SER A 49 -14.46 13.15 -2.75
CA SER A 49 -14.61 13.73 -1.41
C SER A 49 -15.65 13.02 -0.54
N SER A 50 -16.56 12.23 -1.15
CA SER A 50 -17.63 11.54 -0.42
C SER A 50 -17.09 10.55 0.61
N GLN A 51 -17.54 10.70 1.85
CA GLN A 51 -17.26 9.80 2.97
C GLN A 51 -18.48 8.90 3.30
N LEU A 52 -19.42 8.77 2.37
CA LEU A 52 -20.67 8.04 2.58
C LEU A 52 -20.43 6.61 3.08
N VAL A 53 -19.53 5.87 2.42
CA VAL A 53 -19.24 4.47 2.78
C VAL A 53 -18.64 4.38 4.18
N LEU A 54 -17.71 5.26 4.55
CA LEU A 54 -17.12 5.32 5.89
C LEU A 54 -18.18 5.64 6.94
N ASN A 55 -19.04 6.62 6.70
CA ASN A 55 -20.01 7.13 7.66
C ASN A 55 -21.17 6.17 7.95
N LEU A 56 -21.36 5.13 7.13
CA LEU A 56 -22.36 4.08 7.36
C LEU A 56 -21.85 2.95 8.24
N ASN A 57 -20.59 2.98 8.64
CA ASN A 57 -20.02 2.03 9.59
C ASN A 57 -20.22 2.52 11.03
N GLU A 58 -20.19 1.58 11.97
CA GLU A 58 -20.31 1.87 13.39
C GLU A 58 -19.16 2.78 13.87
N PRO A 59 -19.34 3.51 14.97
CA PRO A 59 -18.27 4.26 15.62
C PRO A 59 -17.06 3.38 15.93
N CYS A 60 -15.92 4.03 16.23
CA CYS A 60 -14.70 3.33 16.64
C CYS A 60 -14.97 2.37 17.80
N ALA A 61 -14.61 1.09 17.63
CA ALA A 61 -14.76 0.04 18.61
C ALA A 61 -13.55 -0.08 19.56
N ILE A 62 -12.45 0.61 19.26
CA ILE A 62 -11.22 0.59 20.06
C ILE A 62 -11.25 1.76 21.02
N GLU A 63 -11.18 1.48 22.34
CA GLU A 63 -11.30 2.48 23.38
C GLU A 63 -10.08 3.42 23.41
N ASP A 64 -8.86 2.87 23.38
CA ASP A 64 -7.61 3.64 23.27
C ASP A 64 -6.98 3.42 21.89
N THR A 65 -6.95 4.47 21.08
CA THR A 65 -6.30 4.48 19.76
C THR A 65 -4.92 5.12 19.76
N SER A 66 -4.38 5.48 20.92
CA SER A 66 -3.12 6.21 21.04
C SER A 66 -1.90 5.44 20.53
N TRP A 67 -1.97 4.11 20.46
CA TRP A 67 -0.94 3.23 19.92
C TRP A 67 -0.94 3.14 18.40
N ILE A 68 -2.04 3.53 17.75
CA ILE A 68 -2.16 3.52 16.27
C ILE A 68 -1.36 4.70 15.71
N LYS A 69 -0.33 4.42 14.93
CA LYS A 69 0.59 5.42 14.39
C LYS A 69 0.71 5.26 12.87
N PRO A 70 0.22 6.23 12.09
CA PRO A 70 0.56 6.30 10.67
C PRO A 70 2.07 6.31 10.45
N MET A 71 2.55 5.60 9.42
CA MET A 71 3.98 5.46 9.16
C MET A 71 4.32 5.34 7.68
N LYS A 72 5.53 5.78 7.33
CA LYS A 72 6.21 5.41 6.09
C LYS A 72 7.12 4.23 6.33
N PHE A 73 7.19 3.32 5.38
CA PHE A 73 8.08 2.17 5.49
C PHE A 73 8.75 1.82 4.15
N ILE A 74 9.85 1.10 4.23
CA ILE A 74 10.53 0.46 3.12
C ILE A 74 10.56 -1.05 3.39
N GLY A 75 10.80 -1.89 2.39
CA GLY A 75 10.76 -3.33 2.64
C GLY A 75 11.76 -4.17 1.86
N VAL A 76 12.22 -5.24 2.50
CA VAL A 76 12.78 -6.41 1.81
C VAL A 76 11.60 -7.12 1.15
N TRP A 77 11.28 -6.70 -0.07
CA TRP A 77 10.09 -7.08 -0.83
C TRP A 77 10.37 -7.00 -2.34
N TRP A 78 10.69 -5.81 -2.87
CA TRP A 78 10.84 -5.59 -4.30
C TRP A 78 11.98 -6.39 -4.93
N GLU A 79 13.00 -6.77 -4.13
CA GLU A 79 14.11 -7.62 -4.58
C GLU A 79 13.62 -8.93 -5.22
N MET A 80 12.54 -9.53 -4.69
CA MET A 80 11.99 -10.79 -5.21
C MET A 80 11.22 -10.60 -6.53
N PHE A 81 10.78 -9.37 -6.83
CA PHE A 81 10.02 -9.05 -8.05
C PHE A 81 10.89 -8.55 -9.20
N THR A 82 12.10 -8.07 -8.94
CA THR A 82 12.98 -7.47 -9.96
C THR A 82 13.49 -8.46 -11.02
N GLY A 83 13.42 -9.77 -10.76
CA GLY A 83 13.97 -10.79 -11.65
C GLY A 83 15.45 -11.09 -11.43
N ASN A 84 16.06 -10.59 -10.36
CA ASN A 84 17.44 -10.85 -9.94
C ASN A 84 17.66 -12.25 -9.30
N GLN A 85 16.75 -13.18 -9.57
CA GLN A 85 16.73 -14.54 -9.00
C GLN A 85 16.64 -14.59 -7.47
N LYS A 86 16.28 -13.48 -6.81
CA LYS A 86 16.01 -13.50 -5.38
C LYS A 86 14.71 -14.25 -5.09
N THR A 87 14.62 -14.87 -3.92
CA THR A 87 13.49 -15.71 -3.52
C THR A 87 13.19 -15.54 -2.03
N TRP A 88 11.92 -15.69 -1.65
CA TRP A 88 11.52 -15.73 -0.24
C TRP A 88 12.05 -16.95 0.52
N ALA A 89 12.44 -18.03 -0.19
CA ALA A 89 12.90 -19.28 0.41
C ALA A 89 14.37 -19.20 0.85
N TYR A 90 14.67 -19.78 2.02
CA TYR A 90 16.02 -19.95 2.54
C TYR A 90 16.80 -21.04 1.79
N SER A 91 16.12 -22.12 1.42
CA SER A 91 16.71 -23.32 0.79
C SER A 91 15.95 -23.65 -0.52
N ASP A 92 16.58 -24.47 -1.38
CA ASP A 92 15.94 -25.06 -2.56
C ASP A 92 15.30 -26.43 -2.28
N ASP A 93 15.30 -26.88 -1.03
CA ASP A 93 14.69 -28.17 -0.63
C ASP A 93 13.16 -28.03 -0.51
N THR A 94 12.44 -28.29 -1.59
CA THR A 94 10.98 -28.26 -1.64
C THR A 94 10.28 -29.31 -0.76
N LEU A 95 11.02 -30.22 -0.14
CA LEU A 95 10.48 -31.19 0.81
C LEU A 95 10.52 -30.70 2.26
N ALA A 96 11.17 -29.57 2.50
CA ALA A 96 11.21 -28.95 3.82
C ALA A 96 9.79 -28.64 4.32
N LYS A 97 9.56 -28.88 5.62
CA LYS A 97 8.25 -28.69 6.26
C LYS A 97 8.40 -27.83 7.51
N PRO A 98 7.71 -26.70 7.59
CA PRO A 98 7.75 -25.83 8.76
C PRO A 98 7.45 -26.57 10.06
N GLY A 99 8.30 -26.36 11.07
CA GLY A 99 8.17 -26.96 12.39
C GLY A 99 8.45 -28.47 12.47
N VAL A 100 8.87 -29.12 11.36
CA VAL A 100 9.24 -30.55 11.29
C VAL A 100 10.69 -30.70 10.85
N THR A 101 11.07 -30.01 9.77
CA THR A 101 12.44 -30.00 9.25
C THR A 101 13.33 -29.14 10.14
N ASP A 102 14.51 -29.62 10.45
CA ASP A 102 15.54 -28.78 11.07
C ASP A 102 16.20 -27.90 10.00
N TYR A 103 15.74 -26.68 9.87
CA TYR A 103 16.23 -25.73 8.86
C TYR A 103 17.70 -25.36 9.05
N THR A 104 18.28 -25.56 10.23
CA THR A 104 19.73 -25.32 10.47
C THR A 104 20.61 -26.33 9.73
N GLN A 105 20.05 -27.47 9.33
CA GLN A 105 20.73 -28.51 8.57
C GLN A 105 20.55 -28.36 7.05
N LEU A 106 19.66 -27.46 6.61
CA LEU A 106 19.47 -27.23 5.19
C LEU A 106 20.58 -26.36 4.61
N LYS A 107 20.89 -26.59 3.35
CA LYS A 107 21.84 -25.74 2.62
C LYS A 107 21.15 -24.43 2.20
N PRO A 108 21.67 -23.24 2.62
CA PRO A 108 21.20 -21.98 2.11
C PRO A 108 21.36 -21.88 0.59
N ASN A 109 20.34 -21.35 -0.10
CA ASN A 109 20.40 -21.18 -1.56
C ASN A 109 21.21 -19.94 -2.00
N GLY A 110 21.57 -19.03 -1.07
CA GLY A 110 22.33 -17.81 -1.35
C GLY A 110 21.54 -16.72 -2.08
N ARG A 111 20.23 -16.92 -2.24
CA ARG A 111 19.33 -15.99 -2.95
C ARG A 111 18.26 -15.37 -2.03
N HIS A 112 18.28 -15.69 -0.75
CA HIS A 112 17.36 -15.25 0.27
C HIS A 112 17.73 -13.84 0.78
N PRO A 113 16.95 -12.77 0.46
CA PRO A 113 17.28 -11.41 0.88
C PRO A 113 16.80 -11.08 2.29
N ALA A 114 15.87 -11.85 2.88
CA ALA A 114 15.39 -11.64 4.25
C ALA A 114 16.39 -12.17 5.29
N ASN A 115 17.70 -12.00 5.05
CA ASN A 115 18.75 -12.36 5.97
C ASN A 115 19.20 -11.18 6.85
N THR A 116 19.82 -11.46 7.96
CA THR A 116 20.22 -10.49 8.98
C THR A 116 21.05 -9.32 8.41
N GLU A 117 22.01 -9.60 7.52
CA GLU A 117 22.88 -8.58 6.95
C GLU A 117 22.11 -7.60 6.07
N ASN A 118 21.30 -8.12 5.15
CA ASN A 118 20.52 -7.29 4.24
C ASN A 118 19.43 -6.49 4.99
N VAL A 119 18.75 -7.09 5.97
CA VAL A 119 17.76 -6.38 6.78
C VAL A 119 18.39 -5.23 7.56
N LYS A 120 19.62 -5.39 8.11
CA LYS A 120 20.37 -4.29 8.72
C LYS A 120 20.65 -3.16 7.74
N ARG A 121 20.97 -3.47 6.48
CA ARG A 121 21.15 -2.47 5.42
C ARG A 121 19.86 -1.63 5.22
N TYR A 122 18.68 -2.27 5.22
CA TYR A 122 17.40 -1.56 5.12
C TYR A 122 17.10 -0.72 6.39
N ILE A 123 17.43 -1.23 7.57
CA ILE A 123 17.29 -0.48 8.83
C ILE A 123 18.18 0.77 8.82
N ASP A 124 19.44 0.65 8.39
CA ASP A 124 20.36 1.79 8.27
C ASP A 124 19.86 2.82 7.26
N PHE A 125 19.34 2.37 6.12
CA PHE A 125 18.73 3.25 5.13
C PHE A 125 17.51 3.99 5.69
N ALA A 126 16.60 3.28 6.37
CA ALA A 126 15.41 3.85 6.98
C ALA A 126 15.80 4.91 8.04
N ALA A 127 16.72 4.58 8.94
CA ALA A 127 17.22 5.49 9.96
C ALA A 127 17.87 6.74 9.38
N LYS A 128 18.73 6.58 8.36
CA LYS A 128 19.43 7.69 7.66
C LYS A 128 18.45 8.67 7.01
N HIS A 129 17.31 8.19 6.55
CA HIS A 129 16.37 8.96 5.73
C HIS A 129 15.06 9.32 6.43
N GLY A 130 14.90 8.98 7.72
CA GLY A 130 13.70 9.30 8.50
C GLY A 130 12.47 8.51 8.03
N ILE A 131 12.67 7.28 7.58
CA ILE A 131 11.61 6.31 7.29
C ILE A 131 11.33 5.53 8.57
N ASP A 132 10.04 5.38 8.93
CA ASP A 132 9.63 4.91 10.25
C ASP A 132 9.82 3.40 10.42
N GLY A 133 9.64 2.62 9.36
CA GLY A 133 9.62 1.16 9.45
C GLY A 133 10.28 0.41 8.30
N VAL A 134 10.61 -0.85 8.57
CA VAL A 134 11.13 -1.82 7.59
C VAL A 134 10.26 -3.07 7.62
N LEU A 135 9.58 -3.36 6.51
CA LEU A 135 8.90 -4.62 6.26
C LEU A 135 9.91 -5.69 5.83
N VAL A 136 9.76 -6.92 6.31
CA VAL A 136 10.59 -8.04 5.85
C VAL A 136 9.70 -9.20 5.43
N GLU A 137 9.59 -9.43 4.13
CA GLU A 137 8.95 -10.62 3.59
C GLU A 137 9.94 -11.78 3.50
N GLY A 138 9.48 -13.01 3.71
CA GLY A 138 10.33 -14.21 3.63
C GLY A 138 11.13 -14.50 4.91
N TRP A 139 10.82 -13.87 6.03
CA TRP A 139 11.58 -14.00 7.29
C TRP A 139 11.43 -15.36 7.98
N ASN A 140 10.34 -16.10 7.72
CA ASN A 140 9.91 -17.30 8.46
C ASN A 140 9.92 -18.57 7.62
N GLU A 141 9.90 -19.73 8.28
CA GLU A 141 9.90 -21.05 7.64
C GLU A 141 8.64 -21.25 6.75
N GLY A 142 8.82 -21.86 5.56
CA GLY A 142 7.73 -22.37 4.73
C GLY A 142 7.70 -21.91 3.27
N TRP A 143 8.66 -21.10 2.83
CA TRP A 143 8.65 -20.53 1.47
C TRP A 143 9.23 -21.46 0.38
N GLU A 144 9.79 -22.62 0.74
CA GLU A 144 10.46 -23.52 -0.19
C GLU A 144 9.54 -24.10 -1.27
N ASP A 145 8.24 -24.24 -0.94
CA ASP A 145 7.21 -24.77 -1.84
C ASP A 145 5.85 -24.19 -1.47
N TRP A 146 5.75 -22.85 -1.49
CA TRP A 146 4.57 -22.14 -1.00
C TRP A 146 3.53 -21.84 -2.08
N ALA A 147 3.98 -21.54 -3.30
CA ALA A 147 3.12 -20.99 -4.34
C ALA A 147 2.15 -22.03 -4.92
N GLY A 148 0.86 -21.78 -4.76
CA GLY A 148 -0.19 -22.55 -5.41
C GLY A 148 -0.53 -23.91 -4.80
N TYR A 149 0.10 -24.31 -3.72
CA TYR A 149 -0.08 -25.62 -3.12
C TYR A 149 -0.95 -25.56 -1.88
N ARG A 150 -2.08 -26.23 -1.91
CA ARG A 150 -3.08 -26.28 -0.85
C ARG A 150 -2.62 -27.23 0.27
N LYS A 151 -1.76 -26.78 1.16
CA LYS A 151 -1.28 -27.53 2.31
C LYS A 151 -2.08 -27.21 3.56
N ASN A 152 -2.18 -28.16 4.48
CA ASN A 152 -2.84 -27.96 5.78
C ASN A 152 -2.09 -26.93 6.64
N ARG A 153 -0.77 -26.89 6.55
CA ARG A 153 0.11 -25.88 7.18
C ARG A 153 1.20 -25.52 6.20
N GLN A 154 1.28 -24.25 5.86
CA GLN A 154 2.28 -23.73 4.94
C GLN A 154 3.36 -22.94 5.69
N PHE A 155 2.96 -22.09 6.64
CA PHE A 155 3.87 -21.22 7.38
C PHE A 155 3.73 -21.38 8.89
N LEU A 156 4.80 -21.03 9.62
CA LEU A 156 4.76 -20.79 11.05
C LEU A 156 5.12 -19.34 11.32
N PHE A 157 4.27 -18.64 12.05
CA PHE A 157 4.43 -17.19 12.31
C PHE A 157 5.21 -16.89 13.60
N ASP A 158 5.94 -17.87 14.12
CA ASP A 158 6.81 -17.79 15.29
C ASP A 158 8.18 -18.50 15.06
N LYS A 159 8.50 -18.83 13.81
CA LYS A 159 9.72 -19.54 13.44
C LYS A 159 10.51 -18.79 12.35
N PRO A 160 11.49 -17.96 12.74
CA PRO A 160 12.40 -17.33 11.78
C PRO A 160 13.31 -18.35 11.11
N TYR A 161 13.75 -18.06 9.89
CA TYR A 161 14.81 -18.79 9.23
C TYR A 161 16.15 -18.66 9.97
N PRO A 162 17.10 -19.62 9.80
CA PRO A 162 18.38 -19.62 10.51
C PRO A 162 19.26 -18.40 10.23
N ASP A 163 19.13 -17.77 9.07
CA ASP A 163 19.87 -16.57 8.67
C ASP A 163 19.18 -15.25 9.06
N PHE A 164 17.99 -15.33 9.67
CA PHE A 164 17.24 -14.20 10.21
C PHE A 164 17.35 -14.15 11.73
N ASP A 165 18.40 -13.50 12.25
CA ASP A 165 18.61 -13.32 13.69
C ASP A 165 17.65 -12.27 14.23
N LEU A 166 16.41 -12.70 14.56
CA LEU A 166 15.34 -11.81 15.04
C LEU A 166 15.74 -11.01 16.30
N PRO A 167 16.33 -11.61 17.36
CA PRO A 167 16.77 -10.83 18.52
C PRO A 167 17.77 -9.72 18.17
N ALA A 168 18.79 -10.04 17.36
CA ALA A 168 19.77 -9.05 16.93
C ALA A 168 19.16 -7.96 16.06
N LEU A 169 18.22 -8.29 15.17
CA LEU A 169 17.53 -7.31 14.30
C LEU A 169 16.59 -6.41 15.10
N ARG A 170 15.83 -6.98 16.04
CA ARG A 170 14.95 -6.23 16.95
C ARG A 170 15.74 -5.19 17.75
N ASP A 171 16.84 -5.62 18.35
CA ASP A 171 17.66 -4.75 19.22
C ASP A 171 18.35 -3.67 18.36
N TYR A 172 18.83 -4.04 17.15
CA TYR A 172 19.42 -3.09 16.20
C TYR A 172 18.42 -2.06 15.70
N ALA A 173 17.23 -2.48 15.28
CA ALA A 173 16.17 -1.58 14.83
C ALA A 173 15.76 -0.59 15.93
N LYS A 174 15.63 -1.09 17.19
CA LYS A 174 15.35 -0.25 18.36
C LYS A 174 16.45 0.79 18.59
N GLU A 175 17.74 0.40 18.51
CA GLU A 175 18.87 1.33 18.62
C GLU A 175 18.81 2.43 17.58
N LYS A 176 18.44 2.09 16.35
CA LYS A 176 18.32 3.03 15.22
C LYS A 176 17.03 3.84 15.22
N GLY A 177 16.08 3.55 16.11
CA GLY A 177 14.77 4.21 16.14
C GLY A 177 13.85 3.83 14.97
N VAL A 178 14.05 2.67 14.38
CA VAL A 178 13.28 2.13 13.25
C VAL A 178 12.38 1.00 13.75
N LYS A 179 11.14 0.94 13.26
CA LYS A 179 10.21 -0.17 13.52
C LYS A 179 10.46 -1.33 12.56
N LEU A 180 10.27 -2.55 13.03
CA LEU A 180 10.15 -3.71 12.14
C LEU A 180 8.67 -4.00 11.91
N ILE A 181 8.28 -4.29 10.68
CA ILE A 181 6.94 -4.67 10.29
C ILE A 181 6.97 -6.16 9.94
N MET A 182 6.10 -6.93 10.61
CA MET A 182 6.01 -8.37 10.38
C MET A 182 5.27 -8.66 9.08
N HIS A 183 5.59 -9.78 8.42
CA HIS A 183 4.86 -10.29 7.26
C HIS A 183 4.26 -11.66 7.59
N HIS A 184 2.95 -11.81 7.40
CA HIS A 184 2.22 -13.06 7.56
C HIS A 184 1.57 -13.46 6.23
N GLU A 185 2.36 -14.06 5.32
CA GLU A 185 1.79 -14.73 4.14
C GLU A 185 1.18 -16.07 4.57
N THR A 186 -0.03 -16.35 4.12
CA THR A 186 -0.77 -17.54 4.51
C THR A 186 -0.84 -18.60 3.41
N ALA A 187 -0.39 -18.30 2.17
CA ALA A 187 -0.68 -19.07 0.96
C ALA A 187 -2.18 -19.39 0.84
N ALA A 188 -3.02 -18.40 1.16
CA ALA A 188 -4.47 -18.46 1.21
C ALA A 188 -5.04 -19.50 2.21
N ASN A 189 -4.24 -20.05 3.13
CA ASN A 189 -4.73 -20.94 4.17
C ASN A 189 -5.23 -20.15 5.40
N ALA A 190 -6.33 -19.45 5.23
CA ALA A 190 -6.94 -18.62 6.25
C ALA A 190 -7.37 -19.43 7.49
N ALA A 191 -7.82 -20.67 7.31
CA ALA A 191 -8.20 -21.54 8.44
C ALA A 191 -7.00 -21.91 9.34
N ASP A 192 -5.82 -22.19 8.78
CA ASP A 192 -4.61 -22.44 9.58
C ASP A 192 -4.11 -21.15 10.24
N TYR A 193 -4.27 -20.00 9.56
CA TYR A 193 -3.94 -18.71 10.14
C TYR A 193 -4.79 -18.39 11.37
N ASP A 194 -6.13 -18.62 11.31
CA ASP A 194 -7.01 -18.46 12.48
C ASP A 194 -6.54 -19.29 13.69
N LEU A 195 -6.06 -20.51 13.46
CA LEU A 195 -5.53 -21.36 14.54
C LEU A 195 -4.20 -20.85 15.13
N GLN A 196 -3.49 -19.98 14.43
CA GLN A 196 -2.20 -19.44 14.85
C GLN A 196 -2.26 -18.01 15.36
N LEU A 197 -3.38 -17.27 15.17
CA LEU A 197 -3.47 -15.82 15.41
C LEU A 197 -2.95 -15.41 16.78
N ASP A 198 -3.44 -15.98 17.86
CA ASP A 198 -3.04 -15.58 19.21
C ASP A 198 -1.56 -15.82 19.46
N ARG A 199 -1.02 -16.96 19.00
CA ARG A 199 0.40 -17.27 19.14
C ARG A 199 1.25 -16.32 18.29
N ALA A 200 0.82 -16.03 17.06
CA ALA A 200 1.51 -15.14 16.14
C ALA A 200 1.56 -13.70 16.68
N PHE A 201 0.43 -13.19 17.16
CA PHE A 201 0.37 -11.85 17.72
C PHE A 201 1.10 -11.71 19.06
N GLN A 202 1.05 -12.75 19.92
CA GLN A 202 1.87 -12.78 21.13
C GLN A 202 3.36 -12.78 20.79
N PHE A 203 3.78 -13.57 19.80
CA PHE A 203 5.17 -13.57 19.33
C PHE A 203 5.59 -12.19 18.80
N MET A 204 4.72 -11.48 18.10
CA MET A 204 4.96 -10.10 17.67
C MET A 204 5.18 -9.17 18.87
N LYS A 205 4.30 -9.21 19.87
CA LYS A 205 4.44 -8.38 21.08
C LYS A 205 5.74 -8.68 21.84
N ASP A 206 6.08 -9.95 22.01
CA ASP A 206 7.31 -10.39 22.70
C ASP A 206 8.57 -9.89 21.97
N ASN A 207 8.48 -9.65 20.68
CA ASN A 207 9.56 -9.15 19.82
C ASN A 207 9.42 -7.68 19.40
N ASN A 208 8.54 -6.91 20.06
CA ASN A 208 8.37 -5.46 19.86
C ASN A 208 7.91 -5.07 18.44
N TYR A 209 7.11 -5.92 17.79
CA TYR A 209 6.37 -5.58 16.58
C TYR A 209 5.01 -4.99 16.94
N ASP A 210 4.63 -3.90 16.28
CA ASP A 210 3.33 -3.24 16.41
C ASP A 210 2.58 -3.09 15.09
N ALA A 211 3.13 -3.67 14.00
CA ALA A 211 2.48 -3.68 12.69
C ALA A 211 2.75 -4.98 11.94
N VAL A 212 1.76 -5.44 11.17
CA VAL A 212 1.82 -6.63 10.34
C VAL A 212 1.23 -6.38 8.95
N LYS A 213 1.90 -6.90 7.92
CA LYS A 213 1.32 -7.10 6.59
C LYS A 213 0.86 -8.54 6.48
N THR A 214 -0.44 -8.76 6.16
CA THR A 214 -1.01 -10.09 5.94
C THR A 214 -1.18 -10.35 4.45
N GLY A 215 -0.98 -11.59 3.99
CA GLY A 215 -1.14 -12.01 2.59
C GLY A 215 -1.95 -13.30 2.46
N TYR A 216 -2.69 -13.43 1.35
CA TYR A 216 -3.54 -14.59 1.04
C TYR A 216 -3.40 -15.00 -0.43
N VAL A 217 -2.16 -15.16 -0.88
CA VAL A 217 -1.88 -15.54 -2.27
C VAL A 217 -2.35 -16.96 -2.55
N GLY A 218 -3.25 -17.14 -3.53
CA GLY A 218 -3.72 -18.44 -3.97
C GLY A 218 -5.20 -18.69 -3.79
N ALA A 219 -5.60 -19.97 -3.77
CA ALA A 219 -7.00 -20.38 -3.58
C ALA A 219 -7.29 -20.63 -2.10
N ILE A 220 -8.30 -19.95 -1.58
CA ILE A 220 -8.67 -19.99 -0.16
C ILE A 220 -8.84 -21.41 0.38
N ILE A 221 -8.32 -21.64 1.57
CA ILE A 221 -8.63 -22.77 2.44
C ILE A 221 -9.35 -22.18 3.67
N PRO A 222 -10.61 -22.61 3.97
CA PRO A 222 -11.26 -23.86 3.55
C PRO A 222 -11.61 -23.92 2.04
N ARG A 223 -11.50 -25.10 1.46
CA ARG A 223 -11.78 -25.32 0.04
C ARG A 223 -13.21 -24.88 -0.32
N SER A 224 -13.36 -24.22 -1.46
CA SER A 224 -14.59 -23.64 -2.00
C SER A 224 -15.00 -22.30 -1.40
N GLU A 225 -14.25 -21.78 -0.43
CA GLU A 225 -14.34 -20.39 -0.08
C GLU A 225 -13.59 -19.52 -1.10
N HIS A 226 -13.91 -18.24 -1.12
CA HIS A 226 -13.32 -17.27 -2.02
C HIS A 226 -12.93 -16.01 -1.23
N HIS A 227 -11.95 -15.24 -1.69
CA HIS A 227 -11.50 -13.99 -1.03
C HIS A 227 -12.63 -13.00 -0.69
N THR A 228 -13.78 -13.12 -1.34
CA THR A 228 -14.97 -12.26 -1.12
C THR A 228 -16.20 -13.03 -0.65
N SER A 229 -16.05 -14.27 -0.20
CA SER A 229 -17.15 -15.02 0.46
C SER A 229 -17.43 -14.45 1.85
N GLN A 230 -18.61 -14.78 2.40
CA GLN A 230 -18.97 -14.37 3.77
C GLN A 230 -17.93 -14.86 4.78
N TRP A 231 -17.51 -16.13 4.66
CA TRP A 231 -16.51 -16.71 5.56
C TRP A 231 -15.21 -15.90 5.59
N MET A 232 -14.70 -15.48 4.42
CA MET A 232 -13.47 -14.67 4.33
C MET A 232 -13.66 -13.24 4.86
N ILE A 233 -14.85 -12.67 4.71
CA ILE A 233 -15.16 -11.35 5.31
C ILE A 233 -15.13 -11.46 6.83
N ASP A 234 -15.73 -12.52 7.40
CA ASP A 234 -15.73 -12.77 8.84
C ASP A 234 -14.33 -13.08 9.36
N HIS A 235 -13.54 -13.88 8.62
CA HIS A 235 -12.13 -14.13 8.91
C HIS A 235 -11.33 -12.83 8.95
N ALA A 236 -11.43 -12.00 7.91
CA ALA A 236 -10.68 -10.73 7.85
C ALA A 236 -11.04 -9.81 9.04
N ARG A 237 -12.33 -9.75 9.42
CA ARG A 237 -12.76 -8.99 10.59
C ARG A 237 -12.17 -9.59 11.88
N ASN A 238 -12.21 -10.91 12.05
CA ASN A 238 -11.60 -11.59 13.19
C ASN A 238 -10.11 -11.27 13.34
N VAL A 239 -9.36 -11.28 12.24
CA VAL A 239 -7.93 -10.91 12.23
C VAL A 239 -7.72 -9.48 12.75
N ILE A 240 -8.55 -8.53 12.30
CA ILE A 240 -8.44 -7.12 12.70
C ILE A 240 -8.83 -6.92 14.17
N GLU A 241 -9.91 -7.55 14.63
CA GLU A 241 -10.35 -7.49 16.02
C GLU A 241 -9.30 -8.10 16.95
N ARG A 242 -8.78 -9.29 16.60
CA ARG A 242 -7.70 -9.92 17.37
C ARG A 242 -6.41 -9.09 17.36
N ALA A 243 -6.03 -8.50 16.21
CA ALA A 243 -4.87 -7.62 16.14
C ALA A 243 -5.03 -6.40 17.07
N ALA A 244 -6.24 -5.85 17.19
CA ALA A 244 -6.52 -4.75 18.12
C ALA A 244 -6.35 -5.15 19.57
N ASP A 245 -6.74 -6.37 19.97
CA ASP A 245 -6.52 -6.90 21.33
C ASP A 245 -5.02 -6.94 21.70
N TYR A 246 -4.15 -7.08 20.72
CA TYR A 246 -2.69 -7.07 20.87
C TYR A 246 -2.05 -5.71 20.53
N GLU A 247 -2.82 -4.66 20.29
CA GLU A 247 -2.33 -3.35 19.82
C GLU A 247 -1.43 -3.47 18.57
N ILE A 248 -1.90 -4.18 17.55
CA ILE A 248 -1.20 -4.39 16.28
C ILE A 248 -1.94 -3.69 15.15
N MET A 249 -1.22 -2.88 14.39
CA MET A 249 -1.69 -2.26 13.15
C MET A 249 -1.60 -3.25 12.00
N VAL A 250 -2.57 -3.21 11.08
CA VAL A 250 -2.66 -4.19 9.98
C VAL A 250 -2.71 -3.50 8.63
N ASP A 251 -1.90 -4.02 7.71
CA ASP A 251 -2.02 -3.87 6.27
C ASP A 251 -2.37 -5.22 5.66
N SER A 252 -3.44 -5.29 4.86
CA SER A 252 -3.95 -6.57 4.34
C SER A 252 -3.86 -6.65 2.81
N HIS A 253 -3.11 -7.63 2.29
CA HIS A 253 -3.08 -7.97 0.89
C HIS A 253 -4.06 -9.10 0.55
N GLU A 254 -4.52 -9.19 -0.72
CA GLU A 254 -5.59 -10.10 -1.20
C GLU A 254 -6.87 -10.10 -0.33
N ALA A 255 -7.04 -9.07 0.47
CA ALA A 255 -8.16 -8.92 1.39
C ALA A 255 -9.50 -8.72 0.66
N PRO A 256 -10.64 -8.94 1.34
CA PRO A 256 -11.95 -8.57 0.83
C PRO A 256 -12.00 -7.09 0.43
N ARG A 257 -12.88 -6.77 -0.52
CA ARG A 257 -13.09 -5.37 -0.92
C ARG A 257 -13.47 -4.52 0.31
N PRO A 258 -12.82 -3.38 0.55
CA PRO A 258 -13.08 -2.54 1.71
C PRO A 258 -14.48 -1.94 1.69
N THR A 259 -15.08 -1.89 2.86
CA THR A 259 -16.46 -1.42 3.10
C THR A 259 -16.54 -0.29 4.13
N GLY A 260 -15.40 0.34 4.46
CA GLY A 260 -15.34 1.41 5.44
C GLY A 260 -15.08 0.93 6.87
N LEU A 261 -14.82 -0.36 7.08
CA LEU A 261 -14.61 -0.96 8.40
C LEU A 261 -13.40 -0.36 9.15
N CYS A 262 -12.45 0.26 8.44
CA CYS A 262 -11.34 1.00 9.02
C CYS A 262 -11.80 2.21 9.87
N ARG A 263 -13.05 2.66 9.77
CA ARG A 263 -13.64 3.63 10.68
C ARG A 263 -13.95 3.01 12.04
N THR A 264 -14.46 1.79 12.07
CA THR A 264 -14.77 1.06 13.29
C THR A 264 -13.51 0.47 13.93
N TYR A 265 -12.60 -0.02 13.10
CA TYR A 265 -11.33 -0.60 13.51
C TYR A 265 -10.16 0.17 12.87
N PRO A 266 -9.75 1.33 13.44
CA PRO A 266 -8.73 2.18 12.85
C PRO A 266 -7.32 1.57 12.87
N ASN A 267 -7.09 0.44 13.51
CA ASN A 267 -5.89 -0.36 13.38
C ASN A 267 -5.76 -1.05 12.01
N TRP A 268 -6.83 -1.11 11.21
CA TRP A 268 -6.76 -1.52 9.81
C TRP A 268 -6.33 -0.35 8.95
N LEU A 269 -5.02 -0.10 8.90
CA LEU A 269 -4.47 1.11 8.28
C LEU A 269 -4.51 1.08 6.76
N ALA A 270 -4.28 -0.08 6.15
CA ALA A 270 -4.25 -0.21 4.71
C ALA A 270 -4.73 -1.60 4.25
N GLN A 271 -5.17 -1.66 3.00
CA GLN A 271 -5.51 -2.90 2.30
C GLN A 271 -5.09 -2.76 0.84
N GLU A 272 -4.59 -3.82 0.23
CA GLU A 272 -4.39 -3.81 -1.22
C GLU A 272 -5.73 -3.91 -1.96
N SER A 273 -6.38 -5.08 -1.93
CA SER A 273 -7.72 -5.40 -2.47
C SER A 273 -8.00 -4.91 -3.91
N ALA A 274 -6.97 -4.60 -4.67
CA ALA A 274 -6.94 -4.28 -6.09
C ALA A 274 -5.50 -4.40 -6.59
N ARG A 275 -5.27 -4.35 -7.90
CA ARG A 275 -3.90 -4.38 -8.44
C ARG A 275 -3.09 -3.20 -7.93
N GLY A 276 -2.06 -3.47 -7.14
CA GLY A 276 -1.09 -2.51 -6.62
C GLY A 276 0.16 -2.39 -7.50
N GLY A 277 1.22 -1.78 -6.94
CA GLY A 277 2.52 -1.61 -7.60
C GLY A 277 3.27 -2.91 -7.85
N GLU A 278 2.95 -3.99 -7.14
CA GLU A 278 3.49 -5.33 -7.40
C GLU A 278 3.28 -5.76 -8.87
N PHE A 279 2.13 -5.42 -9.44
CA PHE A 279 1.80 -5.76 -10.83
C PHE A 279 2.66 -5.05 -11.87
N GLU A 280 3.44 -4.05 -11.49
CA GLU A 280 4.45 -3.47 -12.37
C GLU A 280 5.53 -4.50 -12.75
N SER A 281 5.73 -5.53 -11.94
CA SER A 281 6.58 -6.70 -12.25
C SER A 281 5.94 -7.73 -13.17
N PHE A 282 4.62 -7.69 -13.36
CA PHE A 282 3.82 -8.67 -14.11
C PHE A 282 3.15 -8.05 -15.36
N GLY A 283 3.90 -7.30 -16.15
CA GLY A 283 3.44 -6.65 -17.36
C GLY A 283 2.98 -5.20 -17.19
N GLY A 284 3.02 -4.67 -15.96
CA GLY A 284 2.70 -3.29 -15.65
C GLY A 284 1.20 -2.98 -15.55
N ASN A 285 0.90 -1.83 -14.93
CA ASN A 285 -0.43 -1.23 -14.92
C ASN A 285 -0.48 -0.13 -15.97
N PRO A 286 -1.58 0.05 -16.73
CA PRO A 286 -1.70 1.20 -17.63
C PRO A 286 -1.74 2.50 -16.82
N PRO A 287 -1.27 3.63 -17.38
CA PRO A 287 -1.30 4.91 -16.67
C PRO A 287 -2.68 5.32 -16.13
N SER A 288 -3.76 4.95 -16.79
CA SER A 288 -5.14 5.22 -16.34
C SER A 288 -5.54 4.48 -15.05
N HIS A 289 -4.83 3.41 -14.68
CA HIS A 289 -5.19 2.58 -13.53
C HIS A 289 -5.28 3.38 -12.22
N THR A 290 -4.25 4.19 -11.89
CA THR A 290 -4.29 5.02 -10.68
C THR A 290 -5.18 6.27 -10.83
N CYS A 291 -5.71 6.55 -12.03
CA CYS A 291 -6.72 7.57 -12.25
C CYS A 291 -8.16 7.06 -11.99
N ILE A 292 -8.38 5.75 -11.86
CA ILE A 292 -9.70 5.17 -11.56
C ILE A 292 -9.81 4.64 -10.12
N LEU A 293 -8.72 4.16 -9.51
CA LEU A 293 -8.73 3.59 -8.17
C LEU A 293 -9.30 4.54 -7.08
N PRO A 294 -9.00 5.85 -7.06
CA PRO A 294 -9.58 6.78 -6.09
C PRO A 294 -11.10 6.89 -6.17
N PHE A 295 -11.69 6.70 -7.34
CA PHE A 295 -13.15 6.73 -7.53
C PHE A 295 -13.84 5.41 -7.15
N THR A 296 -13.09 4.33 -7.08
CA THR A 296 -13.61 2.97 -6.90
C THR A 296 -13.07 2.30 -5.64
N ARG A 297 -11.80 1.88 -5.66
CA ARG A 297 -11.18 1.10 -4.60
C ARG A 297 -11.05 1.87 -3.28
N LEU A 298 -10.67 3.15 -3.34
CA LEU A 298 -10.43 3.96 -2.15
C LEU A 298 -11.71 4.43 -1.46
N LYS A 299 -12.89 4.20 -2.00
CA LYS A 299 -14.15 4.64 -1.39
C LYS A 299 -14.47 3.93 -0.08
N GLY A 300 -13.95 2.73 0.12
CA GLY A 300 -14.14 1.95 1.35
C GLY A 300 -12.95 1.99 2.33
N GLY A 301 -11.90 2.72 2.03
CA GLY A 301 -10.72 2.86 2.89
C GLY A 301 -9.41 3.00 2.13
N PRO A 302 -8.32 3.32 2.83
CA PRO A 302 -6.97 3.49 2.27
C PRO A 302 -6.47 2.24 1.53
N MET A 303 -5.61 2.45 0.54
CA MET A 303 -5.00 1.36 -0.21
C MET A 303 -3.50 1.34 -0.03
N ASP A 304 -2.93 0.16 0.27
CA ASP A 304 -1.51 -0.08 0.05
C ASP A 304 -1.29 -0.30 -1.46
N TYR A 305 -0.99 0.79 -2.17
CA TYR A 305 -0.64 0.76 -3.60
C TYR A 305 0.83 0.48 -3.83
N THR A 306 1.68 0.64 -2.82
CA THR A 306 3.14 0.55 -2.90
C THR A 306 3.75 1.53 -3.90
N PRO A 307 3.55 2.86 -3.76
CA PRO A 307 4.14 3.85 -4.65
C PRO A 307 5.64 4.08 -4.38
N GLY A 308 6.28 4.83 -5.28
CA GLY A 308 7.67 5.28 -5.10
C GLY A 308 8.68 4.52 -5.97
N LEU A 309 8.24 3.80 -7.00
CA LEU A 309 9.11 3.09 -7.92
C LEU A 309 9.88 4.09 -8.81
N PHE A 310 11.20 4.18 -8.63
CA PHE A 310 12.08 5.06 -9.41
C PHE A 310 12.73 4.34 -10.60
N GLU A 311 13.08 3.05 -10.43
CA GLU A 311 13.46 2.22 -11.56
C GLU A 311 12.23 1.56 -12.17
N THR A 312 11.75 2.12 -13.27
CA THR A 312 10.49 1.73 -13.91
C THR A 312 10.61 0.59 -14.91
N ARG A 313 11.84 0.22 -15.31
CA ARG A 313 12.11 -0.85 -16.29
C ARG A 313 12.77 -2.04 -15.61
N LEU A 314 12.11 -3.17 -15.60
CA LEU A 314 12.67 -4.37 -14.96
C LEU A 314 13.82 -5.00 -15.75
N SER A 315 13.94 -4.66 -17.04
CA SER A 315 15.12 -4.99 -17.85
C SER A 315 16.43 -4.39 -17.32
N TYR A 316 16.36 -3.37 -16.46
CA TYR A 316 17.51 -2.83 -15.73
C TYR A 316 18.16 -3.91 -14.81
N TYR A 317 17.36 -4.77 -14.23
CA TYR A 317 17.83 -5.83 -13.33
C TYR A 317 18.09 -7.15 -14.05
N ASN A 318 17.29 -7.44 -15.09
CA ASN A 318 17.36 -8.67 -15.86
C ASN A 318 16.88 -8.39 -17.29
N GLU A 319 17.80 -8.47 -18.26
CA GLU A 319 17.53 -8.22 -19.69
C GLU A 319 16.38 -9.07 -20.26
N GLY A 320 16.13 -10.26 -19.69
CA GLY A 320 15.02 -11.14 -20.08
C GLY A 320 13.66 -10.73 -19.52
N LYS A 321 13.59 -9.69 -18.65
CA LYS A 321 12.35 -9.21 -18.05
C LYS A 321 11.92 -7.88 -18.69
N ASP A 322 10.95 -7.96 -19.59
CA ASP A 322 10.47 -6.82 -20.40
C ASP A 322 9.38 -5.97 -19.73
N SER A 323 8.94 -6.33 -18.52
CA SER A 323 7.95 -5.57 -17.77
C SER A 323 8.44 -4.14 -17.49
N GLN A 324 7.52 -3.20 -17.65
CA GLN A 324 7.75 -1.78 -17.39
C GLN A 324 6.55 -1.17 -16.68
N ALA A 325 6.80 -0.35 -15.66
CA ALA A 325 5.77 0.40 -14.98
C ALA A 325 5.17 1.49 -15.87
N GLY A 326 3.83 1.58 -15.92
CA GLY A 326 3.10 2.58 -16.70
C GLY A 326 3.10 3.97 -16.07
N THR A 327 4.28 4.53 -15.78
CA THR A 327 4.43 5.73 -14.95
C THR A 327 5.69 6.52 -15.28
N THR A 328 5.71 7.83 -14.95
CA THR A 328 6.95 8.57 -14.80
C THR A 328 7.39 8.61 -13.34
N LEU A 329 8.67 8.96 -13.09
CA LEU A 329 9.20 9.18 -11.74
C LEU A 329 8.41 10.27 -10.99
N ALA A 330 8.10 11.39 -11.64
CA ALA A 330 7.36 12.48 -11.04
C ALA A 330 5.93 12.05 -10.64
N ARG A 331 5.29 11.18 -11.43
CA ARG A 331 4.00 10.58 -11.06
C ARG A 331 4.12 9.70 -9.82
N GLN A 332 5.17 8.89 -9.69
CA GLN A 332 5.37 8.06 -8.50
C GLN A 332 5.42 8.89 -7.22
N LEU A 333 5.99 10.09 -7.27
CA LEU A 333 5.92 11.04 -6.15
C LEU A 333 4.48 11.54 -5.92
N ALA A 334 3.74 11.86 -6.98
CA ALA A 334 2.35 12.35 -6.88
C ALA A 334 1.37 11.29 -6.33
N LEU A 335 1.68 9.99 -6.47
CA LEU A 335 0.85 8.91 -5.94
C LEU A 335 0.77 8.92 -4.40
N TYR A 336 1.74 9.45 -3.69
CA TYR A 336 1.65 9.66 -2.22
C TYR A 336 0.47 10.56 -1.82
N LEU A 337 -0.02 11.35 -2.76
CA LEU A 337 -1.13 12.29 -2.55
C LEU A 337 -2.45 11.81 -3.17
N THR A 338 -2.38 11.21 -4.37
CA THR A 338 -3.58 10.73 -5.07
C THR A 338 -4.03 9.35 -4.60
N MET A 339 -3.11 8.57 -4.03
CA MET A 339 -3.32 7.24 -3.43
C MET A 339 -2.86 7.22 -1.96
N PRO A 340 -3.49 8.05 -1.08
CA PRO A 340 -3.02 8.19 0.29
C PRO A 340 -3.24 6.92 1.09
N SER A 341 -2.25 6.58 1.92
CA SER A 341 -2.35 5.52 2.91
C SER A 341 -1.69 5.95 4.22
N PRO A 342 -2.31 5.69 5.38
CA PRO A 342 -1.64 5.94 6.66
C PRO A 342 -0.50 4.96 6.93
N MET A 343 -0.42 3.85 6.21
CA MET A 343 0.73 2.96 6.16
C MET A 343 1.24 2.96 4.72
N GLN A 344 2.25 3.80 4.44
CA GLN A 344 2.65 4.17 3.08
C GLN A 344 4.04 3.66 2.77
N MET A 345 4.15 2.79 1.78
CA MET A 345 5.43 2.23 1.37
C MET A 345 6.24 3.19 0.51
N ALA A 346 7.58 3.16 0.69
CA ALA A 346 8.58 3.54 -0.30
C ALA A 346 9.06 2.24 -0.95
N CYS A 347 8.49 1.88 -2.10
CA CYS A 347 8.51 0.49 -2.58
C CYS A 347 9.82 0.06 -3.25
N ASP A 348 10.65 1.00 -3.69
CA ASP A 348 11.86 0.68 -4.47
C ASP A 348 13.05 0.29 -3.59
N LEU A 349 14.12 -0.18 -4.22
CA LEU A 349 15.36 -0.55 -3.56
C LEU A 349 16.12 0.68 -3.05
N PRO A 350 16.80 0.61 -1.91
CA PRO A 350 17.63 1.69 -1.37
C PRO A 350 18.55 2.34 -2.42
N GLU A 351 19.25 1.53 -3.22
CA GLU A 351 20.17 1.99 -4.25
C GLU A 351 19.51 2.81 -5.37
N ASN A 352 18.23 2.57 -5.67
CA ASN A 352 17.51 3.35 -6.67
C ASN A 352 17.16 4.74 -6.13
N TYR A 353 16.80 4.86 -4.87
CA TYR A 353 16.63 6.17 -4.22
C TYR A 353 17.93 6.97 -4.14
N GLU A 354 19.05 6.28 -3.90
CA GLU A 354 20.37 6.92 -3.87
C GLU A 354 20.84 7.44 -5.24
N ARG A 355 20.29 6.92 -6.35
CA ARG A 355 20.51 7.46 -7.71
C ARG A 355 19.80 8.80 -7.96
N PHE A 356 18.70 9.09 -7.25
CA PHE A 356 17.85 10.27 -7.41
C PHE A 356 17.58 10.95 -6.07
N PRO A 357 18.62 11.39 -5.34
CA PRO A 357 18.48 11.84 -3.94
C PRO A 357 17.63 13.11 -3.80
N ASP A 358 17.61 13.97 -4.83
CA ASP A 358 16.81 15.18 -4.89
C ASP A 358 15.31 14.89 -5.10
N ALA A 359 14.95 13.92 -5.95
CA ALA A 359 13.58 13.45 -6.10
C ALA A 359 13.11 12.69 -4.83
N PHE A 360 13.98 11.86 -4.26
CA PHE A 360 13.71 11.13 -3.02
C PHE A 360 13.45 12.06 -1.82
N GLN A 361 13.94 13.29 -1.87
CA GLN A 361 13.64 14.29 -0.85
C GLN A 361 12.13 14.50 -0.68
N PHE A 362 11.33 14.41 -1.76
CA PHE A 362 9.88 14.50 -1.64
C PHE A 362 9.30 13.36 -0.80
N ILE A 363 9.73 12.12 -1.02
CA ILE A 363 9.26 10.95 -0.24
C ILE A 363 9.61 11.10 1.25
N LYS A 364 10.78 11.66 1.56
CA LYS A 364 11.16 11.96 2.95
C LYS A 364 10.25 13.00 3.59
N ASP A 365 9.90 14.04 2.84
CA ASP A 365 9.17 15.20 3.34
C ASP A 365 7.65 14.99 3.42
N VAL A 366 7.05 14.22 2.47
CA VAL A 366 5.60 14.06 2.40
C VAL A 366 5.07 13.31 3.63
N PRO A 367 4.06 13.85 4.35
CA PRO A 367 3.43 13.15 5.47
C PRO A 367 2.48 12.05 4.98
N VAL A 368 2.03 11.22 5.92
CA VAL A 368 1.05 10.13 5.69
C VAL A 368 -0.25 10.31 6.47
N ASP A 369 -0.35 11.40 7.25
CA ASP A 369 -1.55 11.77 8.01
C ASP A 369 -1.97 13.21 7.67
N TRP A 370 -3.26 13.39 7.30
CA TRP A 370 -3.76 14.59 6.66
C TRP A 370 -4.87 15.24 7.49
N ALA A 371 -4.77 16.56 7.70
CA ALA A 371 -5.80 17.33 8.36
C ALA A 371 -6.98 17.69 7.42
N ASP A 372 -6.70 17.91 6.14
CA ASP A 372 -7.71 18.28 5.12
C ASP A 372 -7.31 17.82 3.72
N SER A 373 -8.29 17.69 2.84
CA SER A 373 -8.10 17.33 1.44
C SER A 373 -9.07 18.09 0.53
N LYS A 374 -8.52 18.69 -0.53
CA LYS A 374 -9.27 19.44 -1.56
C LYS A 374 -9.02 18.84 -2.93
N TYR A 375 -10.03 18.24 -3.54
CA TYR A 375 -9.95 17.78 -4.91
C TYR A 375 -10.17 18.97 -5.85
N LEU A 376 -9.15 19.33 -6.62
CA LEU A 376 -9.13 20.54 -7.44
C LEU A 376 -9.61 20.28 -8.87
N GLU A 377 -9.20 19.16 -9.44
CA GLU A 377 -9.62 18.67 -10.75
C GLU A 377 -9.74 17.15 -10.70
N ALA A 378 -10.74 16.61 -11.37
CA ALA A 378 -10.90 15.16 -11.45
C ALA A 378 -11.74 14.75 -12.67
N GLU A 379 -11.30 13.70 -13.37
CA GLU A 379 -12.08 12.97 -14.36
C GLU A 379 -11.75 11.49 -14.23
N PRO A 380 -12.73 10.62 -13.99
CA PRO A 380 -12.50 9.19 -13.82
C PRO A 380 -11.70 8.60 -14.98
N ASN A 381 -10.69 7.78 -14.64
CA ASN A 381 -9.82 7.10 -15.59
C ASN A 381 -8.90 8.02 -16.42
N GLN A 382 -8.94 9.34 -16.21
CA GLN A 382 -8.13 10.29 -16.97
C GLN A 382 -7.15 11.07 -16.10
N TYR A 383 -7.63 11.77 -15.05
CA TYR A 383 -6.74 12.59 -14.22
C TYR A 383 -7.32 12.91 -12.85
N ILE A 384 -6.43 13.24 -11.92
CA ILE A 384 -6.78 13.74 -10.58
C ILE A 384 -5.74 14.79 -10.18
N THR A 385 -6.23 15.91 -9.62
CA THR A 385 -5.43 16.91 -8.92
C THR A 385 -6.00 17.12 -7.52
N VAL A 386 -5.20 16.87 -6.47
CA VAL A 386 -5.61 16.97 -5.07
C VAL A 386 -4.61 17.78 -4.27
N ALA A 387 -5.09 18.65 -3.39
CA ALA A 387 -4.30 19.33 -2.36
C ALA A 387 -4.63 18.73 -0.98
N ARG A 388 -3.60 18.49 -0.15
CA ARG A 388 -3.73 17.95 1.20
C ARG A 388 -2.95 18.80 2.19
N LEU A 389 -3.56 19.07 3.33
CA LEU A 389 -2.93 19.77 4.46
C LEU A 389 -2.28 18.74 5.38
N ASP A 390 -1.00 18.92 5.66
CA ASP A 390 -0.33 18.15 6.71
C ASP A 390 -1.00 18.34 8.07
N LYS A 391 -1.19 17.24 8.80
CA LYS A 391 -1.81 17.28 10.13
C LYS A 391 -0.91 17.91 11.20
N ASN A 392 0.40 17.89 10.99
CA ASN A 392 1.40 18.30 11.96
C ASN A 392 2.07 19.64 11.62
N SER A 393 1.70 20.27 10.50
CA SER A 393 2.23 21.56 10.07
C SER A 393 1.21 22.37 9.25
N ASP A 394 1.59 23.59 8.85
CA ASP A 394 0.81 24.43 7.92
C ASP A 394 1.15 24.12 6.44
N ASP A 395 1.94 23.11 6.15
CA ASP A 395 2.36 22.78 4.79
C ASP A 395 1.22 22.13 4.01
N TRP A 396 1.04 22.55 2.77
CA TRP A 396 0.16 21.91 1.81
C TRP A 396 0.95 21.11 0.81
N TYR A 397 0.42 19.97 0.42
CA TYR A 397 0.98 19.12 -0.61
C TYR A 397 -0.03 18.95 -1.74
N VAL A 398 0.42 19.09 -3.00
CA VAL A 398 -0.45 18.93 -4.18
C VAL A 398 0.08 17.81 -5.05
N GLY A 399 -0.76 16.82 -5.34
CA GLY A 399 -0.51 15.76 -6.30
C GLY A 399 -1.39 15.91 -7.53
N ALA A 400 -0.77 15.82 -8.71
CA ALA A 400 -1.48 15.81 -9.99
C ALA A 400 -0.98 14.64 -10.84
N ILE A 401 -1.90 13.83 -11.37
CA ILE A 401 -1.60 12.70 -12.25
C ILE A 401 -2.49 12.71 -13.48
N THR A 402 -2.01 12.12 -14.59
CA THR A 402 -2.77 11.95 -15.82
C THR A 402 -2.66 10.52 -16.36
N ASP A 403 -3.55 10.13 -17.24
CA ASP A 403 -3.54 8.87 -17.98
C ASP A 403 -2.41 8.82 -19.04
N GLY A 404 -2.55 8.02 -20.08
CA GLY A 404 -1.58 7.94 -21.19
C GLY A 404 -1.45 9.20 -22.06
N ASN A 405 -2.24 10.24 -21.79
CA ASN A 405 -2.23 11.49 -22.52
C ASN A 405 -1.58 12.62 -21.70
N SER A 406 -0.85 13.53 -22.36
CA SER A 406 -0.35 14.73 -21.70
C SER A 406 -1.47 15.72 -21.43
N ARG A 407 -1.32 16.52 -20.37
CA ARG A 407 -2.21 17.63 -20.06
C ARG A 407 -1.53 18.76 -19.30
N VAL A 408 -2.24 19.87 -19.14
CA VAL A 408 -1.85 20.94 -18.21
C VAL A 408 -2.85 20.94 -17.05
N ALA A 409 -2.39 20.64 -15.83
CA ALA A 409 -3.18 20.77 -14.63
C ALA A 409 -3.30 22.25 -14.23
N GLU A 410 -4.53 22.71 -13.90
CA GLU A 410 -4.79 24.06 -13.39
C GLU A 410 -5.06 24.03 -11.89
N ILE A 411 -4.02 24.24 -11.10
CA ILE A 411 -4.05 24.16 -9.65
C ILE A 411 -4.54 25.49 -9.08
N ASP A 412 -5.81 25.54 -8.66
CA ASP A 412 -6.37 26.72 -7.99
C ASP A 412 -5.87 26.76 -6.53
N LEU A 413 -5.12 27.82 -6.20
CA LEU A 413 -4.52 28.03 -4.88
C LEU A 413 -5.44 28.79 -3.92
N SER A 414 -6.75 28.78 -4.14
CA SER A 414 -7.75 29.42 -3.27
C SER A 414 -7.84 28.76 -1.88
N PHE A 415 -7.37 27.51 -1.74
CA PHE A 415 -7.31 26.81 -0.46
C PHE A 415 -6.22 27.36 0.49
N LEU A 416 -5.25 28.12 -0.03
CA LEU A 416 -4.21 28.72 0.79
C LEU A 416 -4.76 29.90 1.60
N PRO A 417 -4.48 29.98 2.93
CA PRO A 417 -4.84 31.13 3.75
C PRO A 417 -4.30 32.45 3.19
N LYS A 418 -5.16 33.48 3.17
CA LYS A 418 -4.78 34.85 2.73
C LYS A 418 -3.85 35.51 3.74
N GLY A 419 -3.04 36.47 3.28
CA GLY A 419 -2.16 37.27 4.15
C GLY A 419 -0.81 36.65 4.43
N LYS A 420 -0.56 35.41 3.98
CA LYS A 420 0.75 34.77 4.06
C LYS A 420 1.43 34.72 2.69
N LYS A 421 2.75 34.64 2.69
CA LYS A 421 3.58 34.34 1.50
C LYS A 421 3.87 32.86 1.46
N TYR A 422 3.92 32.30 0.25
CA TYR A 422 4.15 30.87 0.06
C TYR A 422 5.23 30.60 -0.97
N LYS A 423 5.96 29.52 -0.74
CA LYS A 423 6.95 28.95 -1.63
C LYS A 423 6.52 27.55 -2.02
N ALA A 424 6.45 27.26 -3.31
CA ALA A 424 6.15 25.93 -3.82
C ALA A 424 7.42 25.27 -4.38
N THR A 425 7.77 24.10 -3.85
CA THR A 425 8.78 23.22 -4.46
C THR A 425 8.04 22.18 -5.29
N ILE A 426 8.28 22.18 -6.60
CA ILE A 426 7.58 21.43 -7.62
C ILE A 426 8.50 20.35 -8.17
N TYR A 427 8.12 19.10 -8.00
CA TYR A 427 8.71 17.91 -8.60
C TYR A 427 7.80 17.48 -9.74
N SER A 428 8.23 17.62 -10.98
CA SER A 428 7.36 17.40 -12.13
C SER A 428 8.09 16.75 -13.30
N ASP A 429 7.32 16.23 -14.23
CA ASP A 429 7.86 15.74 -15.50
C ASP A 429 8.69 16.78 -16.21
N ALA A 430 9.80 16.37 -16.82
CA ALA A 430 10.54 17.18 -17.80
C ALA A 430 9.71 17.29 -19.10
N PRO A 431 9.99 18.29 -19.96
CA PRO A 431 9.25 18.49 -21.21
C PRO A 431 9.24 17.29 -22.16
N ASP A 432 10.29 16.47 -22.11
CA ASP A 432 10.50 15.26 -22.93
C ASP A 432 10.19 13.96 -22.17
N ALA A 433 9.60 14.04 -20.97
CA ALA A 433 9.19 12.87 -20.21
C ALA A 433 8.05 12.11 -20.91
N HIS A 434 8.09 10.79 -20.79
CA HIS A 434 7.06 9.90 -21.29
C HIS A 434 7.11 8.58 -20.54
N TRP A 435 5.97 8.08 -20.05
CA TRP A 435 5.93 6.87 -19.21
C TRP A 435 6.65 5.66 -19.82
N LYS A 436 6.64 5.53 -21.15
CA LYS A 436 7.25 4.41 -21.86
C LYS A 436 8.67 4.68 -22.30
N ASP A 437 8.89 5.82 -22.94
CA ASP A 437 10.15 6.08 -23.66
C ASP A 437 11.19 6.81 -22.79
N ASN A 438 10.75 7.73 -21.91
CA ASN A 438 11.61 8.52 -21.04
C ASN A 438 11.01 8.73 -19.63
N PRO A 439 10.80 7.65 -18.84
CA PRO A 439 10.03 7.71 -17.60
C PRO A 439 10.74 8.39 -16.43
N GLN A 440 12.06 8.47 -16.45
CA GLN A 440 12.87 9.05 -15.38
C GLN A 440 13.24 10.52 -15.62
N ALA A 441 12.73 11.14 -16.69
CA ALA A 441 12.96 12.54 -16.97
C ALA A 441 12.07 13.43 -16.09
N TYR A 442 12.66 14.14 -15.15
CA TYR A 442 11.97 15.04 -14.23
C TYR A 442 12.72 16.37 -14.07
N GLN A 443 12.07 17.32 -13.44
CA GLN A 443 12.66 18.61 -13.05
C GLN A 443 12.14 19.04 -11.69
N ILE A 444 12.99 19.76 -10.94
CA ILE A 444 12.63 20.35 -9.66
C ILE A 444 12.75 21.85 -9.76
N LYS A 445 11.68 22.57 -9.41
CA LYS A 445 11.63 24.02 -9.42
C LYS A 445 11.04 24.55 -8.13
N THR A 446 11.53 25.68 -7.71
CA THR A 446 10.96 26.42 -6.59
C THR A 446 10.46 27.77 -7.06
N VAL A 447 9.20 28.09 -6.75
CA VAL A 447 8.53 29.32 -7.16
C VAL A 447 7.77 29.95 -6.00
N GLU A 448 7.63 31.27 -6.00
CA GLU A 448 6.68 31.93 -5.11
C GLU A 448 5.25 31.75 -5.64
N VAL A 449 4.33 31.46 -4.75
CA VAL A 449 2.90 31.32 -5.08
C VAL A 449 2.04 32.17 -4.16
N LYS A 450 0.85 32.53 -4.64
CA LYS A 450 -0.07 33.43 -3.92
C LYS A 450 -1.46 32.82 -3.81
N PRO A 451 -2.15 32.96 -2.65
CA PRO A 451 -3.53 32.54 -2.49
C PRO A 451 -4.46 33.10 -3.58
N GLY A 452 -5.39 32.29 -4.06
CA GLY A 452 -6.37 32.66 -5.08
C GLY A 452 -5.79 32.85 -6.49
N LYS A 453 -4.55 32.47 -6.74
CA LYS A 453 -3.98 32.40 -8.10
C LYS A 453 -3.97 30.96 -8.58
N LYS A 454 -3.93 30.78 -9.90
CA LYS A 454 -3.78 29.46 -10.52
C LYS A 454 -2.30 29.20 -10.82
N LEU A 455 -1.83 28.00 -10.48
CA LEU A 455 -0.55 27.46 -10.92
C LEU A 455 -0.83 26.47 -12.06
N LYS A 456 -0.22 26.69 -13.23
CA LYS A 456 -0.32 25.75 -14.37
C LYS A 456 0.87 24.81 -14.37
N GLN A 457 0.59 23.50 -14.41
CA GLN A 457 1.64 22.48 -14.40
C GLN A 457 1.44 21.49 -15.55
N TYR A 458 2.44 21.39 -16.42
CA TYR A 458 2.48 20.36 -17.46
C TYR A 458 2.69 18.98 -16.83
N LEU A 459 1.91 18.00 -17.31
CA LEU A 459 2.03 16.57 -17.01
C LEU A 459 2.28 15.85 -18.35
N ALA A 460 3.32 15.05 -18.42
CA ALA A 460 3.66 14.23 -19.58
C ALA A 460 2.65 13.07 -19.75
N PRO A 461 2.62 12.34 -20.88
CA PRO A 461 1.87 11.11 -21.01
C PRO A 461 2.24 10.12 -19.89
N GLY A 462 1.25 9.64 -19.12
CA GLY A 462 1.46 8.78 -17.95
C GLY A 462 2.22 9.45 -16.80
N GLY A 463 2.24 10.76 -16.80
CA GLY A 463 3.04 11.58 -15.91
C GLY A 463 2.30 12.17 -14.73
N GLY A 464 3.03 13.03 -14.00
CA GLY A 464 2.49 13.69 -12.82
C GLY A 464 3.38 14.83 -12.29
N ALA A 465 2.88 15.43 -11.21
CA ALA A 465 3.63 16.42 -10.44
C ALA A 465 3.28 16.31 -8.96
N ALA A 466 4.30 16.40 -8.13
CA ALA A 466 4.19 16.47 -6.68
C ALA A 466 4.74 17.80 -6.20
N ILE A 467 3.99 18.51 -5.36
CA ILE A 467 4.31 19.88 -4.97
C ILE A 467 4.21 20.01 -3.45
N ARG A 468 5.25 20.54 -2.81
CA ARG A 468 5.18 21.00 -1.42
C ARG A 468 5.02 22.52 -1.38
N ILE A 469 4.03 23.03 -0.67
CA ILE A 469 3.76 24.46 -0.52
C ILE A 469 3.92 24.84 0.94
N GLN A 470 4.90 25.70 1.22
CA GLN A 470 5.26 26.14 2.56
C GLN A 470 5.01 27.61 2.78
N SER A 471 4.55 27.99 3.96
CA SER A 471 4.51 29.39 4.39
C SER A 471 5.94 29.89 4.62
N VAL A 472 6.26 31.07 4.07
CA VAL A 472 7.58 31.74 4.21
C VAL A 472 7.52 32.96 5.09
N ASP A 473 6.44 33.17 5.83
CA ASP A 473 6.37 34.28 6.76
C ASP A 473 7.40 34.08 7.87
N ALA A 474 8.17 35.13 8.13
CA ALA A 474 9.23 35.13 9.12
C ALA A 474 8.67 34.68 10.48
N LYS A 475 9.34 33.69 11.06
CA LYS A 475 9.15 33.36 12.47
C LYS A 475 9.52 34.55 13.34
#